data_f58e024c260f6bf3819e5b9d8dbb7b55
#
_entry.id   f58e024c260f6bf3819e5b9d8dbb7b55
#
_cell.length_a   1.000
_cell.length_b   1.000
_cell.length_c   1.000
_cell.angle_alpha   90.00
_cell.angle_beta   90.00
_cell.angle_gamma   90.00
#
_symmetry.space_group_name_H-M   'P 1'
#
loop_
_entity.id
_entity.type
_entity.pdbx_description
1 polymer ?
#
loop_
_entity_poly.entity_id
_entity_poly.type
_entity_poly.pdbx_seq_one_letter_code
_entity_poly.pdbx_strand_id
1 'polypeptide(L)'
;QNTITYPTLLGHEGVGVIEQVGEKVRYLKPGDRVTSPLGMLTPAPGYTQTFGGMNGYALTMDVKAMVEDGVKSPLFGMLDDPILDFPSRRIPDGMSDPDAVMLLTMKENYSALKNFGVHAGSRVLIFGDGAVALGLSCFARYLGAVNVTVVGHHDERLARIAELAKVDLTLNSKTESVEEKLAGQKFDVCVDAAGSPEIVLQGAKFLV
;
A
#
# COMPACT_ATOMS: atom_id res chain seq x y z
N GLN A 1 -5.34 -16.41 13.61
CA GLN A 1 -3.97 -16.12 13.14
C GLN A 1 -3.70 -17.03 11.94
N ASN A 2 -3.63 -16.49 10.74
CA ASN A 2 -3.14 -17.25 9.60
C ASN A 2 -1.63 -17.42 9.75
N THR A 3 -1.20 -18.57 10.23
CA THR A 3 0.21 -18.91 10.29
C THR A 3 0.71 -19.24 8.91
N ILE A 4 1.67 -18.46 8.42
CA ILE A 4 2.37 -18.75 7.16
C ILE A 4 3.16 -20.04 7.37
N THR A 5 2.91 -21.04 6.52
CA THR A 5 3.66 -22.30 6.55
C THR A 5 4.84 -22.22 5.59
N TYR A 6 6.04 -22.44 6.08
CA TYR A 6 7.28 -22.43 5.27
C TYR A 6 7.63 -23.85 4.78
N PRO A 7 8.29 -23.95 3.60
CA PRO A 7 8.68 -22.86 2.70
C PRO A 7 7.51 -22.25 1.94
N THR A 8 7.53 -20.92 1.75
CA THR A 8 6.48 -20.19 1.04
C THR A 8 7.04 -19.16 0.06
N LEU A 9 6.33 -18.95 -1.03
CA LEU A 9 6.62 -17.89 -2.00
C LEU A 9 6.03 -16.59 -1.47
N LEU A 10 6.90 -15.59 -1.27
CA LEU A 10 6.58 -14.29 -0.71
C LEU A 10 6.32 -13.23 -1.79
N GLY A 11 5.90 -12.07 -1.31
CA GLY A 11 5.78 -10.85 -2.10
C GLY A 11 4.43 -10.70 -2.80
N HIS A 12 4.05 -9.45 -3.00
CA HIS A 12 2.86 -9.06 -3.75
C HIS A 12 3.12 -7.77 -4.54
N GLU A 13 4.25 -7.15 -4.32
CA GLU A 13 4.73 -6.00 -5.08
C GLU A 13 5.70 -6.50 -6.15
N GLY A 14 5.47 -6.13 -7.38
CA GLY A 14 6.33 -6.55 -8.48
C GLY A 14 5.94 -5.89 -9.79
N VAL A 15 6.86 -5.96 -10.73
CA VAL A 15 6.64 -5.60 -12.13
C VAL A 15 6.96 -6.81 -12.97
N GLY A 16 6.07 -7.16 -13.89
CA GLY A 16 6.27 -8.23 -14.86
C GLY A 16 6.07 -7.74 -16.28
N VAL A 17 6.67 -8.44 -17.22
CA VAL A 17 6.41 -8.27 -18.65
C VAL A 17 5.58 -9.44 -19.14
N ILE A 18 4.49 -9.16 -19.83
CA ILE A 18 3.64 -10.20 -20.42
C ILE A 18 4.45 -10.93 -21.48
N GLU A 19 4.66 -12.23 -21.30
CA GLU A 19 5.34 -13.07 -22.28
C GLU A 19 4.34 -13.75 -23.23
N GLN A 20 3.24 -14.27 -22.66
CA GLN A 20 2.21 -14.96 -23.42
C GLN A 20 0.82 -14.58 -22.89
N VAL A 21 -0.16 -14.67 -23.75
CA VAL A 21 -1.57 -14.43 -23.43
C VAL A 21 -2.44 -15.60 -23.90
N GLY A 22 -3.48 -15.90 -23.14
CA GLY A 22 -4.51 -16.86 -23.56
C GLY A 22 -5.46 -16.26 -24.61
N GLU A 23 -6.19 -17.11 -25.32
CA GLU A 23 -7.09 -16.74 -26.44
C GLU A 23 -8.19 -15.74 -26.03
N LYS A 24 -8.60 -15.72 -24.77
CA LYS A 24 -9.66 -14.83 -24.27
C LYS A 24 -9.16 -13.48 -23.72
N VAL A 25 -7.85 -13.28 -23.70
CA VAL A 25 -7.24 -12.02 -23.27
C VAL A 25 -7.43 -10.97 -24.37
N ARG A 26 -7.92 -9.79 -24.01
CA ARG A 26 -8.23 -8.70 -24.95
C ARG A 26 -7.48 -7.40 -24.66
N TYR A 27 -7.20 -7.11 -23.39
CA TYR A 27 -6.67 -5.81 -22.93
C TYR A 27 -5.18 -5.87 -22.54
N LEU A 28 -4.58 -7.04 -22.62
CA LEU A 28 -3.15 -7.28 -22.39
C LEU A 28 -2.56 -7.97 -23.62
N LYS A 29 -1.29 -7.70 -23.90
CA LYS A 29 -0.55 -8.32 -25.00
C LYS A 29 0.90 -8.58 -24.61
N PRO A 30 1.61 -9.49 -25.30
CA PRO A 30 3.03 -9.67 -25.12
C PRO A 30 3.79 -8.34 -25.22
N GLY A 31 4.72 -8.12 -24.28
CA GLY A 31 5.47 -6.88 -24.14
C GLY A 31 4.84 -5.82 -23.22
N ASP A 32 3.56 -5.94 -22.87
CA ASP A 32 2.96 -5.04 -21.88
C ASP A 32 3.61 -5.27 -20.51
N ARG A 33 3.91 -4.17 -19.81
CA ARG A 33 4.38 -4.19 -18.43
C ARG A 33 3.19 -4.09 -17.47
N VAL A 34 3.19 -4.93 -16.45
CA VAL A 34 2.10 -5.00 -15.46
C VAL A 34 2.62 -4.96 -14.04
N THR A 35 1.85 -4.35 -13.14
CA THR A 35 2.13 -4.36 -11.71
C THR A 35 1.61 -5.63 -11.07
N SER A 36 2.23 -6.01 -9.95
CA SER A 36 1.72 -7.03 -9.01
C SER A 36 1.19 -8.29 -9.69
N PRO A 37 1.98 -8.93 -10.57
CA PRO A 37 1.59 -10.22 -11.10
C PRO A 37 1.44 -11.19 -9.91
N LEU A 38 0.32 -11.91 -9.87
CA LEU A 38 0.04 -12.85 -8.79
C LEU A 38 0.67 -14.19 -9.13
N GLY A 39 1.42 -14.74 -8.19
CA GLY A 39 1.93 -16.11 -8.30
C GLY A 39 0.84 -17.15 -8.09
N MET A 40 -0.23 -17.11 -8.88
CA MET A 40 -1.34 -18.09 -8.81
C MET A 40 -1.03 -19.40 -9.52
N LEU A 41 0.22 -19.62 -9.90
CA LEU A 41 0.68 -20.93 -10.32
C LEU A 41 0.67 -21.85 -9.10
N THR A 42 0.30 -23.09 -9.31
CA THR A 42 0.43 -24.12 -8.27
C THR A 42 1.88 -24.11 -7.79
N PRO A 43 2.14 -23.85 -6.52
CA PRO A 43 3.51 -23.84 -6.03
C PRO A 43 4.15 -25.21 -6.26
N ALA A 44 5.46 -25.24 -6.39
CA ALA A 44 6.19 -26.52 -6.46
C ALA A 44 5.84 -27.39 -5.26
N PRO A 45 5.82 -28.73 -5.40
CA PRO A 45 5.51 -29.64 -4.28
C PRO A 45 6.34 -29.30 -3.05
N GLY A 46 5.68 -29.18 -1.90
CA GLY A 46 6.31 -28.83 -0.63
C GLY A 46 6.41 -27.33 -0.34
N TYR A 47 5.99 -26.48 -1.28
CA TYR A 47 5.91 -25.03 -1.09
C TYR A 47 4.46 -24.60 -0.89
N THR A 48 4.26 -23.61 -0.03
CA THR A 48 3.03 -22.80 0.02
C THR A 48 3.27 -21.47 -0.69
N GLN A 49 2.24 -20.67 -0.85
CA GLN A 49 2.42 -19.30 -1.34
C GLN A 49 1.48 -18.33 -0.63
N THR A 50 1.93 -17.09 -0.50
CA THR A 50 1.09 -15.94 -0.19
C THR A 50 0.53 -15.39 -1.50
N PHE A 51 1.09 -14.32 -2.02
CA PHE A 51 0.75 -13.82 -3.36
C PHE A 51 1.75 -14.25 -4.43
N GLY A 52 2.95 -14.69 -4.02
CA GLY A 52 3.96 -15.26 -4.89
C GLY A 52 4.60 -14.29 -5.89
N GLY A 53 4.68 -13.01 -5.54
CA GLY A 53 5.26 -11.99 -6.43
C GLY A 53 6.78 -12.11 -6.63
N MET A 54 7.50 -12.82 -5.74
CA MET A 54 8.95 -13.06 -5.88
C MET A 54 9.21 -14.33 -6.69
N ASN A 55 8.76 -14.35 -7.93
CA ASN A 55 8.92 -15.45 -8.88
C ASN A 55 9.54 -14.97 -10.19
N GLY A 56 10.25 -15.86 -10.89
CA GLY A 56 10.72 -15.60 -12.25
C GLY A 56 9.58 -15.50 -13.27
N TYR A 57 8.48 -16.22 -13.03
CA TYR A 57 7.25 -16.17 -13.81
C TYR A 57 6.05 -16.15 -12.89
N ALA A 58 5.03 -15.39 -13.28
CA ALA A 58 3.79 -15.27 -12.54
C ALA A 58 2.60 -15.19 -13.52
N LEU A 59 1.39 -15.38 -12.99
CA LEU A 59 0.17 -15.15 -13.74
C LEU A 59 -0.33 -13.73 -13.48
N THR A 60 -0.95 -13.14 -14.49
CA THR A 60 -1.80 -11.97 -14.34
C THR A 60 -3.16 -12.25 -14.98
N MET A 61 -4.15 -11.46 -14.64
CA MET A 61 -5.50 -11.61 -15.14
C MET A 61 -5.92 -10.39 -15.94
N ASP A 62 -6.55 -10.64 -17.10
CA ASP A 62 -7.28 -9.60 -17.82
C ASP A 62 -8.67 -9.43 -17.17
N VAL A 63 -8.69 -8.76 -16.02
CA VAL A 63 -9.91 -8.61 -15.21
C VAL A 63 -11.03 -7.93 -15.98
N LYS A 64 -10.70 -6.97 -16.84
CA LYS A 64 -11.70 -6.30 -17.67
C LYS A 64 -12.37 -7.28 -18.64
N ALA A 65 -11.60 -8.08 -19.34
CA ALA A 65 -12.13 -9.12 -20.23
C ALA A 65 -12.97 -10.15 -19.45
N MET A 66 -12.49 -10.56 -18.27
CA MET A 66 -13.22 -11.53 -17.43
C MET A 66 -14.57 -10.98 -16.94
N VAL A 67 -14.64 -9.72 -16.54
CA VAL A 67 -15.89 -9.08 -16.11
C VAL A 67 -16.86 -8.96 -17.29
N GLU A 68 -16.39 -8.55 -18.46
CA GLU A 68 -17.20 -8.48 -19.69
C GLU A 68 -17.76 -9.84 -20.12
N ASP A 69 -17.00 -10.91 -19.92
CA ASP A 69 -17.41 -12.30 -20.21
C ASP A 69 -18.30 -12.90 -19.12
N GLY A 70 -18.64 -12.14 -18.08
CA GLY A 70 -19.48 -12.61 -16.97
C GLY A 70 -18.81 -13.70 -16.12
N VAL A 71 -17.49 -13.75 -16.08
CA VAL A 71 -16.75 -14.72 -15.27
C VAL A 71 -17.06 -14.47 -13.79
N LYS A 72 -17.58 -15.49 -13.12
CA LYS A 72 -17.80 -15.46 -11.67
C LYS A 72 -16.55 -15.91 -10.95
N SER A 73 -16.00 -15.04 -10.11
CA SER A 73 -14.89 -15.36 -9.24
C SER A 73 -15.22 -14.92 -7.81
N PRO A 74 -14.94 -15.75 -6.80
CA PRO A 74 -15.09 -15.32 -5.40
C PRO A 74 -14.27 -14.05 -5.11
N LEU A 75 -13.15 -13.87 -5.80
CA LEU A 75 -12.30 -12.69 -5.66
C LEU A 75 -13.04 -11.41 -6.12
N PHE A 76 -13.86 -11.49 -7.19
CA PHE A 76 -14.60 -10.35 -7.69
C PHE A 76 -15.75 -9.95 -6.76
N GLY A 77 -16.36 -10.92 -6.06
CA GLY A 77 -17.39 -10.63 -5.07
C GLY A 77 -16.89 -9.95 -3.79
N MET A 78 -15.57 -9.85 -3.63
CA MET A 78 -14.93 -9.13 -2.52
C MET A 78 -14.51 -7.70 -2.87
N LEU A 79 -14.71 -7.28 -4.11
CA LEU A 79 -14.27 -5.98 -4.65
C LEU A 79 -15.49 -5.16 -5.07
N ASP A 80 -15.51 -3.89 -4.72
CA ASP A 80 -16.59 -2.97 -5.12
C ASP A 80 -16.58 -2.78 -6.65
N ASP A 81 -15.41 -2.59 -7.23
CA ASP A 81 -15.19 -2.55 -8.67
C ASP A 81 -14.00 -3.45 -9.04
N PRO A 82 -14.23 -4.69 -9.50
CA PRO A 82 -13.16 -5.61 -9.84
C PRO A 82 -12.18 -5.06 -10.88
N ILE A 83 -12.64 -4.24 -11.81
CA ILE A 83 -11.79 -3.66 -12.84
C ILE A 83 -10.83 -2.61 -12.23
N LEU A 84 -11.32 -1.80 -11.30
CA LEU A 84 -10.52 -0.77 -10.66
C LEU A 84 -9.72 -1.29 -9.46
N ASP A 85 -10.27 -2.24 -8.72
CA ASP A 85 -9.70 -2.65 -7.43
C ASP A 85 -8.65 -3.76 -7.55
N PHE A 86 -8.65 -4.51 -8.66
CA PHE A 86 -7.67 -5.57 -8.86
C PHE A 86 -6.24 -5.01 -8.92
N PRO A 87 -5.27 -5.63 -8.22
CA PRO A 87 -3.91 -5.06 -8.09
C PRO A 87 -3.11 -5.03 -9.39
N SER A 88 -3.26 -6.05 -10.26
CA SER A 88 -2.50 -6.10 -11.53
C SER A 88 -3.02 -5.10 -12.54
N ARG A 89 -2.14 -4.22 -13.01
CA ARG A 89 -2.46 -3.15 -13.95
C ARG A 89 -1.37 -3.03 -15.01
N ARG A 90 -1.75 -2.67 -16.22
CA ARG A 90 -0.79 -2.20 -17.21
C ARG A 90 -0.13 -0.93 -16.70
N ILE A 91 1.19 -0.94 -16.72
CA ILE A 91 2.01 0.21 -16.29
C ILE A 91 1.96 1.27 -17.39
N PRO A 92 1.72 2.54 -17.04
CA PRO A 92 1.78 3.63 -18.01
C PRO A 92 3.12 3.70 -18.73
N ASP A 93 3.09 4.10 -20.01
CA ASP A 93 4.30 4.30 -20.79
C ASP A 93 5.15 5.42 -20.15
N GLY A 94 6.46 5.24 -20.11
CA GLY A 94 7.40 6.19 -19.52
C GLY A 94 7.62 6.07 -17.99
N MET A 95 6.81 5.29 -17.28
CA MET A 95 7.06 5.02 -15.87
C MET A 95 8.18 3.97 -15.72
N SER A 96 9.15 4.23 -14.84
CA SER A 96 10.22 3.27 -14.56
C SER A 96 9.73 2.06 -13.76
N ASP A 97 10.43 0.92 -13.81
CA ASP A 97 10.08 -0.25 -13.00
C ASP A 97 10.20 0.01 -11.48
N PRO A 98 11.24 0.71 -11.00
CA PRO A 98 11.32 1.09 -9.59
C PRO A 98 10.13 1.92 -9.10
N ASP A 99 9.61 2.84 -9.93
CA ASP A 99 8.42 3.62 -9.58
C ASP A 99 7.16 2.76 -9.64
N ALA A 100 7.05 1.90 -10.65
CA ALA A 100 5.89 1.03 -10.85
C ALA A 100 5.73 -0.02 -9.75
N VAL A 101 6.82 -0.53 -9.18
CA VAL A 101 6.79 -1.45 -8.02
C VAL A 101 6.04 -0.84 -6.84
N MET A 102 6.15 0.47 -6.64
CA MET A 102 5.51 1.17 -5.53
C MET A 102 4.00 1.42 -5.71
N LEU A 103 3.46 1.18 -6.91
CA LEU A 103 2.06 1.52 -7.21
C LEU A 103 1.05 0.79 -6.32
N LEU A 104 1.33 -0.46 -5.96
CA LEU A 104 0.46 -1.22 -5.06
C LEU A 104 0.43 -0.57 -3.67
N THR A 105 1.59 -0.39 -3.04
CA THR A 105 1.70 0.28 -1.73
C THR A 105 1.07 1.68 -1.75
N MET A 106 1.27 2.44 -2.83
CA MET A 106 0.65 3.77 -2.95
C MET A 106 -0.88 3.69 -3.03
N LYS A 107 -1.42 2.74 -3.80
CA LYS A 107 -2.87 2.50 -3.87
C LYS A 107 -3.43 2.11 -2.51
N GLU A 108 -2.77 1.21 -1.80
CA GLU A 108 -3.17 0.78 -0.46
C GLU A 108 -3.18 1.94 0.54
N ASN A 109 -2.14 2.77 0.54
CA ASN A 109 -2.05 3.96 1.41
C ASN A 109 -3.18 4.96 1.12
N TYR A 110 -3.46 5.22 -0.15
CA TYR A 110 -4.57 6.09 -0.53
C TYR A 110 -5.92 5.53 -0.09
N SER A 111 -6.16 4.24 -0.36
CA SER A 111 -7.37 3.54 0.04
C SER A 111 -7.56 3.52 1.56
N ALA A 112 -6.49 3.24 2.32
CA ALA A 112 -6.53 3.24 3.77
C ALA A 112 -6.97 4.60 4.33
N LEU A 113 -6.38 5.70 3.86
CA LEU A 113 -6.75 7.04 4.33
C LEU A 113 -8.21 7.41 3.97
N LYS A 114 -8.68 7.00 2.80
CA LYS A 114 -10.10 7.16 2.43
C LYS A 114 -11.01 6.39 3.39
N ASN A 115 -10.68 5.14 3.68
CA ASN A 115 -11.43 4.29 4.60
C ASN A 115 -11.38 4.80 6.06
N PHE A 116 -10.28 5.44 6.46
CA PHE A 116 -10.16 6.10 7.77
C PHE A 116 -10.90 7.44 7.84
N GLY A 117 -11.51 7.88 6.74
CA GLY A 117 -12.28 9.12 6.70
C GLY A 117 -11.44 10.38 6.57
N VAL A 118 -10.18 10.27 6.13
CA VAL A 118 -9.35 11.47 5.90
C VAL A 118 -9.91 12.28 4.73
N HIS A 119 -10.09 13.58 4.98
CA HIS A 119 -10.65 14.54 4.02
C HIS A 119 -10.02 15.92 4.21
N ALA A 120 -10.45 16.88 3.40
CA ALA A 120 -10.02 18.27 3.54
C ALA A 120 -10.41 18.82 4.94
N GLY A 121 -9.42 19.37 5.64
CA GLY A 121 -9.57 19.86 7.01
C GLY A 121 -9.14 18.87 8.10
N SER A 122 -8.90 17.59 7.78
CA SER A 122 -8.46 16.59 8.77
C SER A 122 -7.09 16.93 9.36
N ARG A 123 -6.91 16.56 10.61
CA ARG A 123 -5.63 16.55 11.33
C ARG A 123 -5.20 15.11 11.52
N VAL A 124 -4.06 14.73 10.96
CA VAL A 124 -3.61 13.33 10.88
C VAL A 124 -2.30 13.16 11.63
N LEU A 125 -2.25 12.18 12.54
CA LEU A 125 -1.04 11.74 13.24
C LEU A 125 -0.64 10.36 12.72
N ILE A 126 0.61 10.22 12.27
CA ILE A 126 1.13 8.98 11.71
C ILE A 126 2.32 8.53 12.55
N PHE A 127 2.28 7.30 13.04
CA PHE A 127 3.39 6.66 13.72
C PHE A 127 4.10 5.70 12.76
N GLY A 128 5.38 5.94 12.54
CA GLY A 128 6.25 5.22 11.63
C GLY A 128 7.03 6.18 10.73
N ASP A 129 8.17 5.72 10.19
CA ASP A 129 9.03 6.51 9.30
C ASP A 129 9.50 5.70 8.07
N GLY A 130 8.79 4.61 7.75
CA GLY A 130 9.05 3.78 6.58
C GLY A 130 8.33 4.27 5.31
N ALA A 131 8.40 3.47 4.23
CA ALA A 131 7.76 3.78 2.95
C ALA A 131 6.24 3.96 3.07
N VAL A 132 5.58 3.16 3.90
CA VAL A 132 4.14 3.29 4.18
C VAL A 132 3.82 4.64 4.82
N ALA A 133 4.57 5.04 5.87
CA ALA A 133 4.38 6.33 6.52
C ALA A 133 4.60 7.51 5.55
N LEU A 134 5.59 7.42 4.66
CA LEU A 134 5.81 8.41 3.60
C LEU A 134 4.60 8.49 2.67
N GLY A 135 4.13 7.35 2.16
CA GLY A 135 2.96 7.30 1.27
C GLY A 135 1.69 7.84 1.93
N LEU A 136 1.42 7.43 3.17
CA LEU A 136 0.30 7.97 3.97
C LEU A 136 0.41 9.49 4.12
N SER A 137 1.61 10.01 4.42
CA SER A 137 1.84 11.44 4.58
C SER A 137 1.56 12.22 3.28
N CYS A 138 2.05 11.73 2.14
CA CYS A 138 1.79 12.31 0.83
C CYS A 138 0.28 12.33 0.51
N PHE A 139 -0.40 11.20 0.73
CA PHE A 139 -1.83 11.12 0.42
C PHE A 139 -2.71 11.85 1.44
N ALA A 140 -2.31 11.97 2.71
CA ALA A 140 -3.02 12.85 3.65
C ALA A 140 -3.02 14.30 3.15
N ARG A 141 -1.87 14.78 2.67
CA ARG A 141 -1.78 16.11 2.03
C ARG A 141 -2.62 16.21 0.75
N TYR A 142 -2.54 15.21 -0.11
CA TYR A 142 -3.33 15.16 -1.34
C TYR A 142 -4.84 15.22 -1.07
N LEU A 143 -5.31 14.57 0.00
CA LEU A 143 -6.70 14.58 0.44
C LEU A 143 -7.10 15.88 1.16
N GLY A 144 -6.17 16.82 1.36
CA GLY A 144 -6.43 18.13 1.94
C GLY A 144 -6.34 18.20 3.46
N ALA A 145 -5.64 17.26 4.10
CA ALA A 145 -5.37 17.35 5.54
C ALA A 145 -4.66 18.69 5.87
N VAL A 146 -5.17 19.41 6.86
CA VAL A 146 -4.63 20.71 7.28
C VAL A 146 -3.46 20.58 8.23
N ASN A 147 -3.34 19.42 8.90
CA ASN A 147 -2.19 19.08 9.71
C ASN A 147 -1.81 17.61 9.50
N VAL A 148 -0.54 17.37 9.22
CA VAL A 148 0.05 16.04 9.15
C VAL A 148 1.28 16.03 10.04
N THR A 149 1.22 15.25 11.12
CA THR A 149 2.31 15.06 12.07
C THR A 149 2.81 13.62 11.96
N VAL A 150 4.13 13.45 11.92
CA VAL A 150 4.76 12.12 11.81
C VAL A 150 5.70 11.89 12.98
N VAL A 151 5.54 10.75 13.63
CA VAL A 151 6.40 10.28 14.72
C VAL A 151 7.17 9.07 14.25
N GLY A 152 8.50 9.11 14.36
CA GLY A 152 9.38 8.02 13.92
C GLY A 152 10.59 7.86 14.81
N HIS A 153 11.56 7.10 14.33
CA HIS A 153 12.76 6.74 15.08
C HIS A 153 14.07 7.11 14.38
N HIS A 154 14.02 7.55 13.11
CA HIS A 154 15.21 7.77 12.29
C HIS A 154 15.15 9.18 11.67
N ASP A 155 16.07 10.05 12.10
CA ASP A 155 16.10 11.45 11.67
C ASP A 155 16.16 11.62 10.15
N GLU A 156 16.99 10.81 9.46
CA GLU A 156 17.12 10.86 8.00
C GLU A 156 15.81 10.53 7.29
N ARG A 157 15.05 9.54 7.78
CA ARG A 157 13.77 9.15 7.20
C ARG A 157 12.70 10.20 7.48
N LEU A 158 12.66 10.73 8.70
CA LEU A 158 11.78 11.84 9.08
C LEU A 158 12.05 13.09 8.24
N ALA A 159 13.32 13.45 8.03
CA ALA A 159 13.71 14.54 7.15
C ALA A 159 13.24 14.30 5.70
N ARG A 160 13.36 13.07 5.20
CA ARG A 160 12.88 12.70 3.87
C ARG A 160 11.37 12.82 3.74
N ILE A 161 10.61 12.38 4.75
CA ILE A 161 9.16 12.55 4.79
C ILE A 161 8.79 14.04 4.81
N ALA A 162 9.46 14.84 5.64
CA ALA A 162 9.23 16.29 5.70
C ALA A 162 9.48 16.96 4.33
N GLU A 163 10.56 16.58 3.66
CA GLU A 163 10.90 17.10 2.33
C GLU A 163 9.85 16.74 1.26
N LEU A 164 9.47 15.47 1.18
CA LEU A 164 8.63 14.97 0.10
C LEU A 164 7.13 15.21 0.34
N ALA A 165 6.65 14.95 1.55
CA ALA A 165 5.23 15.06 1.87
C ALA A 165 4.84 16.44 2.43
N LYS A 166 5.79 17.31 2.72
CA LYS A 166 5.56 18.66 3.29
C LYS A 166 4.68 18.60 4.55
N VAL A 167 5.02 17.67 5.46
CA VAL A 167 4.32 17.53 6.73
C VAL A 167 4.58 18.71 7.66
N ASP A 168 3.69 18.97 8.61
CA ASP A 168 3.79 20.13 9.52
C ASP A 168 4.79 19.91 10.63
N LEU A 169 4.91 18.65 11.10
CA LEU A 169 5.79 18.31 12.20
C LEU A 169 6.29 16.87 12.04
N THR A 170 7.59 16.68 12.29
CA THR A 170 8.19 15.37 12.50
C THR A 170 8.78 15.31 13.90
N LEU A 171 8.63 14.16 14.58
CA LEU A 171 9.17 13.92 15.92
C LEU A 171 9.96 12.62 15.94
N ASN A 172 11.16 12.66 16.50
CA ASN A 172 11.94 11.45 16.76
C ASN A 172 11.69 10.99 18.20
N SER A 173 10.88 9.96 18.39
CA SER A 173 10.51 9.45 19.70
C SER A 173 11.65 8.79 20.50
N LYS A 174 12.84 8.61 19.90
CA LYS A 174 14.04 8.22 20.66
C LYS A 174 14.71 9.38 21.39
N THR A 175 14.50 10.58 20.92
CA THR A 175 15.18 11.79 21.44
C THR A 175 14.21 12.82 22.00
N GLU A 176 12.89 12.69 21.70
CA GLU A 176 11.86 13.63 22.08
C GLU A 176 10.68 12.91 22.76
N SER A 177 10.09 13.53 23.75
CA SER A 177 8.83 13.07 24.35
C SER A 177 7.66 13.44 23.45
N VAL A 178 7.01 12.44 22.87
CA VAL A 178 5.84 12.63 22.01
C VAL A 178 4.70 13.27 22.79
N GLU A 179 4.47 12.84 24.03
CA GLU A 179 3.43 13.37 24.91
C GLU A 179 3.62 14.84 25.23
N GLU A 180 4.86 15.27 25.47
CA GLU A 180 5.16 16.68 25.76
C GLU A 180 5.02 17.54 24.49
N LYS A 181 5.54 17.06 23.38
CA LYS A 181 5.52 17.79 22.10
C LYS A 181 4.12 17.95 21.53
N LEU A 182 3.26 16.97 21.75
CA LEU A 182 1.88 16.98 21.28
C LEU A 182 0.87 17.36 22.40
N ALA A 183 1.34 17.85 23.53
CA ALA A 183 0.48 18.25 24.65
C ALA A 183 -0.60 19.25 24.18
N GLY A 184 -1.86 18.94 24.46
CA GLY A 184 -3.01 19.77 24.08
C GLY A 184 -3.39 19.70 22.59
N GLN A 185 -2.64 18.98 21.77
CA GLN A 185 -3.02 18.73 20.37
C GLN A 185 -3.98 17.54 20.28
N LYS A 186 -4.93 17.64 19.33
CA LYS A 186 -5.87 16.58 19.01
C LYS A 186 -5.89 16.36 17.50
N PHE A 187 -6.14 15.11 17.12
CA PHE A 187 -6.15 14.65 15.73
C PHE A 187 -7.46 13.92 15.44
N ASP A 188 -7.95 14.05 14.22
CA ASP A 188 -9.14 13.35 13.75
C ASP A 188 -8.83 11.89 13.44
N VAL A 189 -7.60 11.63 12.98
CA VAL A 189 -7.13 10.29 12.61
C VAL A 189 -5.72 10.07 13.13
N CYS A 190 -5.50 8.93 13.82
CA CYS A 190 -4.19 8.42 14.19
C CYS A 190 -3.93 7.10 13.46
N VAL A 191 -2.79 6.98 12.79
CA VAL A 191 -2.43 5.81 12.01
C VAL A 191 -1.18 5.16 12.57
N ASP A 192 -1.25 3.87 12.88
CA ASP A 192 -0.08 3.04 13.19
C ASP A 192 0.47 2.43 11.90
N ALA A 193 1.61 2.94 11.43
CA ALA A 193 2.38 2.41 10.31
C ALA A 193 3.68 1.71 10.77
N ALA A 194 3.81 1.45 12.08
CA ALA A 194 4.95 0.73 12.67
C ALA A 194 4.58 -0.68 13.17
N GLY A 195 3.30 -0.91 13.47
CA GLY A 195 2.78 -2.23 13.84
C GLY A 195 3.01 -2.60 15.32
N SER A 196 2.83 -1.66 16.25
CA SER A 196 3.02 -1.90 17.68
C SER A 196 1.74 -1.63 18.48
N PRO A 197 1.30 -2.57 19.35
CA PRO A 197 0.17 -2.35 20.25
C PRO A 197 0.33 -1.12 21.14
N GLU A 198 1.54 -0.81 21.57
CA GLU A 198 1.87 0.34 22.41
C GLU A 198 1.58 1.66 21.68
N ILE A 199 1.88 1.70 20.37
CA ILE A 199 1.60 2.87 19.51
C ILE A 199 0.10 3.09 19.37
N VAL A 200 -0.69 2.03 19.23
CA VAL A 200 -2.16 2.15 19.16
C VAL A 200 -2.70 2.80 20.45
N LEU A 201 -2.23 2.36 21.62
CA LEU A 201 -2.61 2.93 22.92
C LEU A 201 -2.12 4.38 23.07
N GLN A 202 -0.92 4.69 22.59
CA GLN A 202 -0.37 6.04 22.61
C GLN A 202 -1.18 6.96 21.68
N GLY A 203 -1.45 6.54 20.44
CA GLY A 203 -2.21 7.30 19.45
C GLY A 203 -3.63 7.63 19.94
N ALA A 204 -4.28 6.67 20.61
CA ALA A 204 -5.63 6.87 21.17
C ALA A 204 -5.74 8.05 22.13
N LYS A 205 -4.66 8.42 22.83
CA LYS A 205 -4.64 9.59 23.74
C LYS A 205 -4.77 10.92 22.98
N PHE A 206 -4.41 10.96 21.71
CA PHE A 206 -4.40 12.17 20.87
C PHE A 206 -5.65 12.29 19.98
N LEU A 207 -6.54 11.31 19.95
CA LEU A 207 -7.80 11.41 19.22
C LEU A 207 -8.77 12.42 19.85
N VAL A 208 -9.59 13.05 19.02
CA VAL A 208 -10.68 13.96 19.44
C VAL A 208 -11.76 13.21 20.21
#